data_614fac388242d7feaee85c2886c0b9b0
#
_entry.id   614fac388242d7feaee85c2886c0b9b0
#
_cell.length_a   1.000
_cell.length_b   1.000
_cell.length_c   1.000
_cell.angle_alpha   90.00
_cell.angle_beta   90.00
_cell.angle_gamma   90.00
#
_symmetry.space_group_name_H-M   'P 1'
#
loop_
_entity.id
_entity.type
_entity.pdbx_description
1 polymer ?
#
loop_
_entity_poly.entity_id
_entity_poly.type
_entity_poly.pdbx_seq_one_letter_code
_entity_poly.pdbx_strand_id
1 'polypeptide(L)'
;MSQNERMKIGLIVGAEYDWPEAFMTAVNNSNTGVTAELVKLGGTAMAEAVDYAVIVDRMSHQIPYYRAYVKHAAVQGVTIINNPFLWGIDSKFLGTAVINQLGLKSPRTVVLPNKQVECETSPDTFRNLKYPMDWEAIVEYVGVPAIFKDIHSGGRQFAARVHNVDELIQRYDESGSRTTILQQIIDSHDHLHAFVVGQAEVMILRYSQASGAYLPGVLSKEEGWGRQLAEDARRITRLYRYDMNMVEFVVKGNDVYVITASNPAPDIDRQLMTAEQFDWCVQQMAAIAIERVQRPLPPITPFTSSPVD
;
A
#
# COMPACT_ATOMS: atom_id res chain seq x y z
N MET A 1 -5.24 19.24 25.43
CA MET A 1 -5.58 17.89 25.91
C MET A 1 -4.35 17.01 25.75
N SER A 2 -3.97 16.24 26.76
CA SER A 2 -2.89 15.27 26.61
C SER A 2 -3.36 14.11 25.71
N GLN A 3 -2.43 13.39 25.07
CA GLN A 3 -2.75 12.23 24.21
C GLN A 3 -3.55 11.15 24.96
N ASN A 4 -3.38 11.05 26.28
CA ASN A 4 -4.08 10.11 27.17
C ASN A 4 -5.57 10.44 27.44
N GLU A 5 -6.04 11.62 27.02
CA GLU A 5 -7.45 12.00 27.21
C GLU A 5 -8.31 11.73 25.97
N ARG A 6 -7.68 11.42 24.83
CA ARG A 6 -8.38 11.13 23.58
C ARG A 6 -8.65 9.63 23.49
N MET A 7 -9.91 9.23 23.46
CA MET A 7 -10.34 7.83 23.36
C MET A 7 -11.07 7.57 22.04
N LYS A 8 -10.78 8.38 21.03
CA LYS A 8 -11.46 8.29 19.72
C LYS A 8 -10.53 7.83 18.60
N ILE A 9 -11.08 6.96 17.75
CA ILE A 9 -10.49 6.55 16.48
C ILE A 9 -11.29 7.20 15.36
N GLY A 10 -10.62 7.97 14.49
CA GLY A 10 -11.19 8.52 13.27
C GLY A 10 -10.93 7.61 12.07
N LEU A 11 -11.90 7.46 11.17
CA LEU A 11 -11.72 6.76 9.90
C LEU A 11 -11.80 7.74 8.74
N ILE A 12 -10.81 7.69 7.84
CA ILE A 12 -10.82 8.35 6.54
C ILE A 12 -10.88 7.26 5.48
N VAL A 13 -12.04 7.12 4.84
CA VAL A 13 -12.36 6.04 3.90
C VAL A 13 -12.89 6.59 2.58
N GLY A 14 -12.83 5.76 1.54
CA GLY A 14 -13.40 6.05 0.21
C GLY A 14 -14.81 5.47 0.03
N ALA A 15 -15.05 4.85 -1.11
CA ALA A 15 -16.32 4.20 -1.46
C ALA A 15 -16.45 2.78 -0.86
N GLU A 16 -15.82 2.53 0.27
CA GLU A 16 -15.94 1.29 1.03
C GLU A 16 -17.12 1.39 2.00
N TYR A 17 -17.93 0.34 2.09
CA TYR A 17 -19.09 0.32 2.99
C TYR A 17 -18.95 -0.79 4.06
N ASP A 18 -18.69 -2.01 3.65
CA ASP A 18 -18.72 -3.18 4.54
C ASP A 18 -17.67 -3.11 5.63
N TRP A 19 -16.42 -2.88 5.25
CA TRP A 19 -15.31 -2.88 6.20
C TRP A 19 -15.38 -1.73 7.22
N PRO A 20 -15.60 -0.44 6.83
CA PRO A 20 -15.67 0.65 7.80
C PRO A 20 -16.79 0.47 8.83
N GLU A 21 -17.95 0.00 8.39
CA GLU A 21 -19.11 -0.24 9.26
C GLU A 21 -18.83 -1.37 10.27
N ALA A 22 -18.27 -2.48 9.77
CA ALA A 22 -17.87 -3.60 10.62
C ALA A 22 -16.77 -3.24 11.60
N PHE A 23 -15.75 -2.46 11.16
CA PHE A 23 -14.67 -1.98 12.01
C PHE A 23 -15.19 -1.06 13.13
N MET A 24 -16.00 -0.05 12.80
CA MET A 24 -16.59 0.84 13.81
C MET A 24 -17.44 0.04 14.81
N THR A 25 -18.21 -0.92 14.33
CA THR A 25 -19.01 -1.81 15.19
C THR A 25 -18.13 -2.62 16.13
N ALA A 26 -17.04 -3.21 15.63
CA ALA A 26 -16.11 -4.00 16.43
C ALA A 26 -15.45 -3.15 17.54
N VAL A 27 -14.98 -1.94 17.20
CA VAL A 27 -14.38 -1.01 18.16
C VAL A 27 -15.40 -0.57 19.20
N ASN A 28 -16.57 -0.08 18.78
CA ASN A 28 -17.59 0.49 19.67
C ASN A 28 -18.18 -0.56 20.64
N ASN A 29 -18.17 -1.83 20.25
CA ASN A 29 -18.64 -2.95 21.08
C ASN A 29 -17.54 -3.61 21.91
N SER A 30 -16.30 -3.10 21.86
CA SER A 30 -15.14 -3.75 22.52
C SER A 30 -15.10 -3.62 24.04
N ASN A 31 -15.98 -2.81 24.66
CA ASN A 31 -15.98 -2.49 26.10
C ASN A 31 -14.65 -1.90 26.62
N THR A 32 -13.85 -1.31 25.75
CA THR A 32 -12.55 -0.67 26.11
C THR A 32 -12.67 0.80 26.45
N GLY A 33 -13.83 1.41 26.27
CA GLY A 33 -14.06 2.85 26.35
C GLY A 33 -13.58 3.63 25.11
N VAL A 34 -12.98 2.96 24.14
CA VAL A 34 -12.58 3.55 22.86
C VAL A 34 -13.78 3.59 21.92
N THR A 35 -13.93 4.69 21.18
CA THR A 35 -14.98 4.84 20.16
C THR A 35 -14.39 5.08 18.79
N ALA A 36 -15.09 4.66 17.74
CA ALA A 36 -14.71 4.87 16.35
C ALA A 36 -15.82 5.57 15.56
N GLU A 37 -15.44 6.55 14.74
CA GLU A 37 -16.35 7.33 13.91
C GLU A 37 -15.69 7.74 12.58
N LEU A 38 -16.48 8.12 11.59
CA LEU A 38 -15.96 8.72 10.37
C LEU A 38 -15.46 10.14 10.64
N VAL A 39 -14.24 10.45 10.20
CA VAL A 39 -13.73 11.83 10.25
C VAL A 39 -14.53 12.71 9.30
N LYS A 40 -15.08 13.79 9.81
CA LYS A 40 -15.80 14.79 9.01
C LYS A 40 -14.93 16.04 8.89
N LEU A 41 -14.60 16.41 7.67
CA LEU A 41 -13.67 17.48 7.34
C LEU A 41 -14.35 18.57 6.52
N GLY A 42 -14.09 19.81 6.91
CA GLY A 42 -14.34 21.03 6.12
C GLY A 42 -13.02 21.69 5.74
N GLY A 43 -12.98 23.03 5.72
CA GLY A 43 -11.68 23.74 5.69
C GLY A 43 -10.98 23.55 7.04
N THR A 44 -9.73 23.13 7.06
CA THR A 44 -8.96 22.87 8.29
C THR A 44 -8.01 24.02 8.57
N ALA A 45 -8.20 24.68 9.72
CA ALA A 45 -7.30 25.73 10.16
C ALA A 45 -6.03 25.13 10.81
N MET A 46 -4.88 25.77 10.61
CA MET A 46 -3.58 25.29 11.16
C MET A 46 -3.60 25.17 12.69
N ALA A 47 -4.34 26.05 13.35
CA ALA A 47 -4.46 26.05 14.82
C ALA A 47 -5.57 25.13 15.36
N GLU A 48 -6.32 24.48 14.47
CA GLU A 48 -7.40 23.57 14.88
C GLU A 48 -6.82 22.29 15.47
N ALA A 49 -7.27 21.96 16.68
CA ALA A 49 -6.84 20.75 17.36
C ALA A 49 -7.53 19.52 16.74
N VAL A 50 -6.76 18.46 16.51
CA VAL A 50 -7.30 17.17 16.05
C VAL A 50 -7.70 16.33 17.27
N ASP A 51 -8.99 16.02 17.42
CA ASP A 51 -9.56 15.32 18.57
C ASP A 51 -9.65 13.79 18.37
N TYR A 52 -8.57 13.19 17.84
CA TYR A 52 -8.44 11.75 17.69
C TYR A 52 -7.11 11.29 18.31
N ALA A 53 -7.10 10.11 18.96
CA ALA A 53 -5.87 9.44 19.36
C ALA A 53 -5.24 8.73 18.18
N VAL A 54 -6.10 8.11 17.35
CA VAL A 54 -5.72 7.33 16.17
C VAL A 54 -6.58 7.75 14.98
N ILE A 55 -6.00 7.83 13.81
CA ILE A 55 -6.74 7.92 12.54
C ILE A 55 -6.35 6.73 11.68
N VAL A 56 -7.35 5.95 11.26
CA VAL A 56 -7.19 4.90 10.25
C VAL A 56 -7.43 5.53 8.88
N ASP A 57 -6.36 5.62 8.11
CA ASP A 57 -6.37 6.26 6.80
C ASP A 57 -6.37 5.21 5.68
N ARG A 58 -7.38 5.25 4.84
CA ARG A 58 -7.51 4.37 3.68
C ARG A 58 -7.66 5.13 2.35
N MET A 59 -7.59 6.49 2.38
CA MET A 59 -7.93 7.29 1.20
C MET A 59 -6.94 8.40 0.86
N SER A 60 -6.07 8.81 1.78
CA SER A 60 -5.19 9.97 1.57
C SER A 60 -4.18 9.79 0.43
N HIS A 61 -3.89 8.54 0.04
CA HIS A 61 -3.04 8.26 -1.13
C HIS A 61 -3.66 8.77 -2.44
N GLN A 62 -4.99 8.87 -2.53
CA GLN A 62 -5.71 9.35 -3.71
C GLN A 62 -6.09 10.83 -3.59
N ILE A 63 -6.42 11.31 -2.38
CA ILE A 63 -6.97 12.65 -2.15
C ILE A 63 -5.93 13.53 -1.47
N PRO A 64 -5.31 14.50 -2.19
CA PRO A 64 -4.28 15.38 -1.63
C PRO A 64 -4.71 16.16 -0.40
N TYR A 65 -5.98 16.58 -0.31
CA TYR A 65 -6.53 17.26 0.84
C TYR A 65 -6.49 16.37 2.11
N TYR A 66 -6.94 15.12 2.00
CA TYR A 66 -6.86 14.17 3.12
C TYR A 66 -5.40 13.91 3.53
N ARG A 67 -4.49 13.84 2.55
CA ARG A 67 -3.06 13.69 2.81
C ARG A 67 -2.47 14.86 3.60
N ALA A 68 -2.89 16.09 3.28
CA ALA A 68 -2.49 17.27 4.05
C ALA A 68 -3.00 17.19 5.50
N TYR A 69 -4.27 16.82 5.67
CA TYR A 69 -4.89 16.69 6.99
C TYR A 69 -4.22 15.61 7.84
N VAL A 70 -4.03 14.38 7.34
CA VAL A 70 -3.42 13.31 8.14
C VAL A 70 -1.97 13.60 8.50
N LYS A 71 -1.21 14.29 7.65
CA LYS A 71 0.14 14.77 7.98
C LYS A 71 0.12 15.83 9.07
N HIS A 72 -0.81 16.77 9.00
CA HIS A 72 -1.03 17.75 10.04
C HIS A 72 -1.41 17.09 11.37
N ALA A 73 -2.34 16.14 11.37
CA ALA A 73 -2.73 15.36 12.54
C ALA A 73 -1.54 14.60 13.15
N ALA A 74 -0.70 13.98 12.31
CA ALA A 74 0.50 13.27 12.77
C ALA A 74 1.49 14.20 13.46
N VAL A 75 1.69 15.42 12.94
CA VAL A 75 2.55 16.44 13.61
C VAL A 75 1.97 16.89 14.95
N GLN A 76 0.65 16.87 15.11
CA GLN A 76 -0.01 17.10 16.40
C GLN A 76 0.02 15.89 17.36
N GLY A 77 0.73 14.82 16.99
CA GLY A 77 0.91 13.63 17.81
C GLY A 77 -0.21 12.59 17.70
N VAL A 78 -1.10 12.70 16.71
CA VAL A 78 -2.08 11.66 16.41
C VAL A 78 -1.38 10.48 15.75
N THR A 79 -1.67 9.27 16.20
CA THR A 79 -1.17 8.06 15.55
C THR A 79 -1.96 7.82 14.26
N ILE A 80 -1.27 7.76 13.13
CA ILE A 80 -1.90 7.48 11.83
C ILE A 80 -1.58 6.03 11.42
N ILE A 81 -2.58 5.26 11.18
CA ILE A 81 -2.50 3.93 10.56
C ILE A 81 -2.85 4.10 9.06
N ASN A 82 -1.89 4.09 8.13
CA ASN A 82 -0.44 3.90 8.28
C ASN A 82 0.33 5.23 8.20
N ASN A 83 1.70 5.12 8.25
CA ASN A 83 2.60 6.28 8.21
C ASN A 83 2.34 7.19 6.99
N PRO A 84 1.80 8.41 7.18
CA PRO A 84 1.38 9.26 6.07
C PRO A 84 2.55 9.93 5.33
N PHE A 85 3.76 9.86 5.87
CA PHE A 85 4.96 10.41 5.25
C PHE A 85 5.62 9.42 4.28
N LEU A 86 5.39 8.12 4.45
CA LEU A 86 5.81 7.08 3.52
C LEU A 86 4.72 6.79 2.49
N TRP A 87 3.48 6.66 2.93
CA TRP A 87 2.36 6.40 2.03
C TRP A 87 2.06 7.63 1.16
N GLY A 88 2.14 7.49 -0.12
CA GLY A 88 1.97 8.58 -1.10
C GLY A 88 3.25 9.01 -1.78
N ILE A 89 4.43 8.60 -1.27
CA ILE A 89 5.69 8.60 -2.01
C ILE A 89 6.10 7.19 -2.41
N ASP A 90 5.50 6.17 -1.77
CA ASP A 90 5.72 4.78 -2.12
C ASP A 90 5.21 4.50 -3.54
N SER A 91 6.03 3.85 -4.31
CA SER A 91 5.75 3.48 -5.69
C SER A 91 6.10 2.01 -5.92
N LYS A 92 5.52 1.41 -6.96
CA LYS A 92 5.84 0.02 -7.33
C LYS A 92 7.33 -0.17 -7.65
N PHE A 93 8.00 0.87 -8.13
CA PHE A 93 9.44 0.80 -8.40
C PHE A 93 10.27 0.85 -7.11
N LEU A 94 9.92 1.73 -6.17
CA LEU A 94 10.53 1.74 -4.83
C LEU A 94 10.27 0.40 -4.12
N GLY A 95 9.06 -0.13 -4.19
CA GLY A 95 8.74 -1.45 -3.63
C GLY A 95 9.64 -2.56 -4.18
N THR A 96 9.92 -2.56 -5.49
CA THR A 96 10.86 -3.51 -6.10
C THR A 96 12.30 -3.34 -5.55
N ALA A 97 12.76 -2.10 -5.38
CA ALA A 97 14.07 -1.83 -4.80
C ALA A 97 14.18 -2.32 -3.33
N VAL A 98 13.13 -2.09 -2.54
CA VAL A 98 13.01 -2.58 -1.16
C VAL A 98 13.09 -4.11 -1.10
N ILE A 99 12.34 -4.82 -1.96
CA ILE A 99 12.36 -6.28 -2.06
C ILE A 99 13.78 -6.77 -2.33
N ASN A 100 14.47 -6.17 -3.31
CA ASN A 100 15.83 -6.54 -3.66
C ASN A 100 16.82 -6.27 -2.51
N GLN A 101 16.66 -5.16 -1.79
CA GLN A 101 17.49 -4.84 -0.62
C GLN A 101 17.32 -5.87 0.51
N LEU A 102 16.13 -6.45 0.66
CA LEU A 102 15.87 -7.54 1.60
C LEU A 102 16.40 -8.91 1.14
N GLY A 103 16.99 -9.00 -0.06
CA GLY A 103 17.45 -10.26 -0.65
C GLY A 103 16.32 -11.15 -1.15
N LEU A 104 15.11 -10.60 -1.34
CA LEU A 104 13.97 -11.32 -1.86
C LEU A 104 13.89 -11.19 -3.39
N LYS A 105 13.25 -12.16 -4.05
CA LYS A 105 13.08 -12.11 -5.51
C LYS A 105 11.91 -11.20 -5.88
N SER A 106 12.12 -10.36 -6.89
CA SER A 106 11.08 -9.52 -7.50
C SER A 106 11.10 -9.69 -9.03
N PRO A 107 10.01 -9.37 -9.72
CA PRO A 107 10.01 -9.27 -11.19
C PRO A 107 11.00 -8.20 -11.66
N ARG A 108 11.70 -8.45 -12.75
CA ARG A 108 12.52 -7.42 -13.40
C ARG A 108 11.63 -6.26 -13.80
N THR A 109 12.04 -5.05 -13.41
CA THR A 109 11.22 -3.84 -13.56
C THR A 109 12.07 -2.69 -14.04
N VAL A 110 11.58 -1.95 -15.03
CA VAL A 110 12.17 -0.70 -15.52
C VAL A 110 11.15 0.42 -15.33
N VAL A 111 11.57 1.56 -14.76
CA VAL A 111 10.78 2.79 -14.72
C VAL A 111 11.07 3.60 -15.97
N LEU A 112 10.03 4.14 -16.59
CA LEU A 112 10.13 4.95 -17.80
C LEU A 112 9.87 6.43 -17.48
N PRO A 113 10.59 7.37 -18.12
CA PRO A 113 10.31 8.78 -17.97
C PRO A 113 8.86 9.10 -18.40
N ASN A 114 8.31 10.20 -17.91
CA ASN A 114 7.01 10.67 -18.35
C ASN A 114 7.07 11.06 -19.83
N LYS A 115 6.07 10.66 -20.61
CA LYS A 115 5.94 11.08 -22.03
C LYS A 115 5.67 12.59 -22.12
N GLN A 116 4.87 13.12 -21.20
CA GLN A 116 4.53 14.52 -21.07
C GLN A 116 4.72 14.99 -19.62
N VAL A 117 4.93 16.25 -19.41
CA VAL A 117 4.96 16.88 -18.08
C VAL A 117 4.02 18.08 -18.06
N GLU A 118 3.42 18.34 -16.90
CA GLU A 118 2.42 19.41 -16.72
C GLU A 118 3.04 20.77 -16.36
N CYS A 119 4.37 20.84 -16.23
CA CYS A 119 5.07 22.09 -15.96
C CYS A 119 5.53 22.77 -17.26
N GLU A 120 5.77 24.07 -17.17
CA GLU A 120 6.44 24.80 -18.26
C GLU A 120 7.82 24.19 -18.53
N THR A 121 8.10 23.90 -19.79
CA THR A 121 9.34 23.24 -20.21
C THR A 121 10.09 24.09 -21.22
N SER A 122 11.42 23.98 -21.19
CA SER A 122 12.34 24.47 -22.19
C SER A 122 13.19 23.31 -22.72
N PRO A 123 13.95 23.49 -23.80
CA PRO A 123 14.89 22.47 -24.27
C PRO A 123 15.86 21.98 -23.21
N ASP A 124 16.21 22.85 -22.23
CA ASP A 124 17.11 22.50 -21.12
C ASP A 124 16.47 21.75 -19.98
N THR A 125 15.15 21.67 -19.90
CA THR A 125 14.44 20.99 -18.81
C THR A 125 14.80 19.50 -18.75
N PHE A 126 15.06 18.88 -19.90
CA PHE A 126 15.29 17.43 -20.02
C PHE A 126 16.75 17.03 -20.25
N ARG A 127 17.71 17.94 -19.98
CA ARG A 127 19.14 17.65 -20.18
C ARG A 127 19.67 16.44 -19.39
N ASN A 128 18.94 15.98 -18.39
CA ASN A 128 19.26 14.79 -17.60
C ASN A 128 18.71 13.50 -18.21
N LEU A 129 17.83 13.59 -19.20
CA LEU A 129 17.30 12.42 -19.90
C LEU A 129 18.24 12.01 -21.03
N LYS A 130 18.44 10.69 -21.17
CA LYS A 130 19.19 10.11 -22.28
C LYS A 130 18.23 9.78 -23.42
N TYR A 131 18.46 10.40 -24.57
CA TYR A 131 17.69 10.16 -25.80
C TYR A 131 18.58 9.76 -26.95
N PRO A 132 18.08 8.93 -27.88
CA PRO A 132 16.82 8.16 -27.77
C PRO A 132 16.91 7.09 -26.68
N MET A 133 15.75 6.68 -26.13
CA MET A 133 15.71 5.52 -25.23
C MET A 133 16.02 4.25 -26.02
N ASP A 134 16.77 3.35 -25.37
CA ASP A 134 17.08 2.03 -25.91
C ASP A 134 15.94 1.07 -25.58
N TRP A 135 14.90 1.09 -26.42
CA TRP A 135 13.69 0.30 -26.23
C TRP A 135 13.94 -1.20 -26.30
N GLU A 136 14.83 -1.61 -27.19
CA GLU A 136 15.25 -3.00 -27.36
C GLU A 136 15.92 -3.53 -26.10
N ALA A 137 16.87 -2.79 -25.53
CA ALA A 137 17.54 -3.18 -24.29
C ALA A 137 16.57 -3.22 -23.10
N ILE A 138 15.56 -2.33 -23.04
CA ILE A 138 14.51 -2.36 -22.01
C ILE A 138 13.71 -3.65 -22.11
N VAL A 139 13.26 -4.02 -23.30
CA VAL A 139 12.47 -5.24 -23.55
C VAL A 139 13.32 -6.48 -23.32
N GLU A 140 14.58 -6.50 -23.73
CA GLU A 140 15.51 -7.60 -23.47
C GLU A 140 15.73 -7.81 -21.96
N TYR A 141 15.93 -6.74 -21.19
CA TYR A 141 16.11 -6.82 -19.75
C TYR A 141 14.87 -7.35 -19.03
N VAL A 142 13.69 -6.84 -19.35
CA VAL A 142 12.44 -7.21 -18.67
C VAL A 142 11.95 -8.58 -19.16
N GLY A 143 12.08 -8.87 -20.43
CA GLY A 143 11.46 -10.00 -21.13
C GLY A 143 10.01 -9.70 -21.53
N VAL A 144 9.54 -10.39 -22.58
CA VAL A 144 8.16 -10.28 -23.05
C VAL A 144 7.51 -11.66 -23.07
N PRO A 145 6.18 -11.77 -22.85
CA PRO A 145 5.27 -10.66 -22.56
C PRO A 145 5.52 -10.01 -21.19
N ALA A 146 5.30 -8.69 -21.11
CA ALA A 146 5.48 -7.89 -19.90
C ALA A 146 4.21 -7.06 -19.58
N ILE A 147 4.12 -6.52 -18.37
CA ILE A 147 3.07 -5.58 -17.97
C ILE A 147 3.62 -4.15 -18.00
N PHE A 148 3.01 -3.32 -18.82
CA PHE A 148 3.17 -1.87 -18.80
C PHE A 148 2.07 -1.26 -17.92
N LYS A 149 2.42 -0.47 -16.90
CA LYS A 149 1.45 0.08 -15.95
C LYS A 149 1.93 1.37 -15.31
N ASP A 150 0.99 2.13 -14.76
CA ASP A 150 1.27 3.29 -13.92
C ASP A 150 2.05 2.89 -12.65
N ILE A 151 3.01 3.72 -12.25
CA ILE A 151 3.90 3.45 -11.10
C ILE A 151 3.17 3.54 -9.75
N HIS A 152 2.12 4.35 -9.66
CA HIS A 152 1.36 4.59 -8.43
C HIS A 152 0.01 3.84 -8.37
N SER A 153 -0.52 3.37 -9.51
CA SER A 153 -1.86 2.80 -9.52
C SER A 153 -1.93 1.51 -8.70
N GLY A 154 -2.74 1.57 -7.64
CA GLY A 154 -3.34 0.40 -7.03
C GLY A 154 -4.47 -0.07 -7.94
N GLY A 155 -4.27 -1.13 -8.73
CA GLY A 155 -5.35 -1.66 -9.56
C GLY A 155 -5.16 -1.49 -11.07
N ARG A 156 -6.20 -1.87 -11.81
CA ARG A 156 -6.20 -2.18 -13.24
C ARG A 156 -6.35 -0.96 -14.17
N GLN A 157 -6.39 0.27 -13.64
CA GLN A 157 -6.84 1.44 -14.42
C GLN A 157 -5.92 1.83 -15.59
N PHE A 158 -4.62 1.61 -15.49
CA PHE A 158 -3.68 1.86 -16.57
C PHE A 158 -2.65 0.73 -16.58
N ALA A 159 -3.07 -0.44 -17.05
CA ALA A 159 -2.22 -1.60 -17.21
C ALA A 159 -2.51 -2.30 -18.53
N ALA A 160 -1.46 -2.66 -19.26
CA ALA A 160 -1.58 -3.39 -20.53
C ALA A 160 -0.46 -4.43 -20.62
N ARG A 161 -0.76 -5.57 -21.26
CA ARG A 161 0.30 -6.49 -21.71
C ARG A 161 0.95 -5.93 -22.95
N VAL A 162 2.26 -6.09 -23.05
CA VAL A 162 3.06 -5.77 -24.25
C VAL A 162 3.89 -6.98 -24.64
N HIS A 163 3.98 -7.25 -25.92
CA HIS A 163 4.61 -8.47 -26.46
C HIS A 163 5.86 -8.17 -27.28
N ASN A 164 6.10 -6.90 -27.60
CA ASN A 164 7.24 -6.45 -28.41
C ASN A 164 7.52 -4.96 -28.18
N VAL A 165 8.57 -4.45 -28.80
CA VAL A 165 9.00 -3.04 -28.71
C VAL A 165 7.95 -2.08 -29.26
N ASP A 166 7.33 -2.41 -30.39
CA ASP A 166 6.34 -1.53 -31.05
C ASP A 166 5.11 -1.30 -30.15
N GLU A 167 4.60 -2.38 -29.53
CA GLU A 167 3.50 -2.28 -28.56
C GLU A 167 3.91 -1.47 -27.32
N LEU A 168 5.15 -1.61 -26.84
CA LEU A 168 5.66 -0.83 -25.72
C LEU A 168 5.68 0.66 -26.06
N ILE A 169 6.21 1.03 -27.22
CA ILE A 169 6.28 2.42 -27.68
C ILE A 169 4.86 3.00 -27.82
N GLN A 170 3.94 2.25 -28.44
CA GLN A 170 2.54 2.67 -28.56
C GLN A 170 1.91 2.98 -27.20
N ARG A 171 2.06 2.07 -26.20
CA ARG A 171 1.53 2.27 -24.85
C ARG A 171 2.20 3.42 -24.12
N TYR A 172 3.50 3.60 -24.33
CA TYR A 172 4.23 4.73 -23.79
C TYR A 172 3.73 6.07 -24.37
N ASP A 173 3.44 6.13 -25.67
CA ASP A 173 2.88 7.32 -26.32
C ASP A 173 1.50 7.70 -25.78
N GLU A 174 0.70 6.69 -25.36
CA GLU A 174 -0.61 6.85 -24.74
C GLU A 174 -0.54 7.22 -23.24
N SER A 175 0.64 7.18 -22.60
CA SER A 175 0.77 7.34 -21.15
C SER A 175 0.56 8.78 -20.63
N GLY A 176 0.72 9.78 -21.49
CA GLY A 176 0.56 11.18 -21.13
C GLY A 176 1.55 11.63 -20.04
N SER A 177 1.03 12.25 -18.98
CA SER A 177 1.85 12.74 -17.84
C SER A 177 2.12 11.67 -16.78
N ARG A 178 1.71 10.41 -17.00
CA ARG A 178 1.95 9.32 -16.02
C ARG A 178 3.40 8.87 -16.04
N THR A 179 3.95 8.64 -14.85
CA THR A 179 5.17 7.85 -14.71
C THR A 179 4.79 6.37 -14.79
N THR A 180 5.44 5.63 -15.68
CA THR A 180 5.07 4.24 -15.94
C THR A 180 6.23 3.28 -15.68
N ILE A 181 5.89 2.01 -15.49
CA ILE A 181 6.86 0.92 -15.39
C ILE A 181 6.54 -0.17 -16.41
N LEU A 182 7.60 -0.81 -16.91
CA LEU A 182 7.53 -2.10 -17.56
C LEU A 182 8.01 -3.18 -16.58
N GLN A 183 7.20 -4.19 -16.35
CA GLN A 183 7.49 -5.23 -15.37
C GLN A 183 7.30 -6.63 -15.96
N GLN A 184 8.24 -7.51 -15.66
CA GLN A 184 8.21 -8.93 -16.03
C GLN A 184 6.94 -9.60 -15.49
N ILE A 185 6.30 -10.43 -16.32
CA ILE A 185 5.23 -11.32 -15.87
C ILE A 185 5.85 -12.58 -15.29
N ILE A 186 5.51 -12.89 -14.04
CA ILE A 186 5.81 -14.20 -13.46
C ILE A 186 4.61 -15.10 -13.74
N ASP A 187 4.76 -15.96 -14.74
CA ASP A 187 3.70 -16.88 -15.15
C ASP A 187 3.57 -18.02 -14.14
N SER A 188 2.48 -17.99 -13.39
CA SER A 188 2.13 -18.98 -12.36
C SER A 188 0.65 -18.88 -12.04
N HIS A 189 0.08 -19.96 -11.49
CA HIS A 189 -1.29 -20.00 -10.96
C HIS A 189 -1.35 -19.77 -9.43
N ASP A 190 -0.20 -19.81 -8.74
CA ASP A 190 -0.12 -19.65 -7.30
C ASP A 190 0.10 -18.19 -6.92
N HIS A 191 -0.99 -17.44 -6.83
CA HIS A 191 -1.03 -16.07 -6.34
C HIS A 191 -1.45 -16.06 -4.87
N LEU A 192 -0.61 -15.50 -4.01
CA LEU A 192 -0.78 -15.52 -2.56
C LEU A 192 -0.67 -14.09 -2.02
N HIS A 193 -1.68 -13.67 -1.27
CA HIS A 193 -1.71 -12.37 -0.61
C HIS A 193 -1.59 -12.54 0.89
N ALA A 194 -0.58 -11.93 1.48
CA ALA A 194 -0.37 -11.95 2.92
C ALA A 194 -0.84 -10.62 3.53
N PHE A 195 -1.94 -10.68 4.29
CA PHE A 195 -2.43 -9.58 5.11
C PHE A 195 -1.65 -9.56 6.41
N VAL A 196 -0.99 -8.46 6.71
CA VAL A 196 -0.18 -8.28 7.91
C VAL A 196 -0.76 -7.16 8.75
N VAL A 197 -1.05 -7.43 10.01
CA VAL A 197 -1.58 -6.44 10.95
C VAL A 197 -0.68 -6.35 12.19
N GLY A 198 -0.41 -5.12 12.65
CA GLY A 198 0.43 -4.85 13.80
C GLY A 198 1.87 -5.37 13.66
N GLN A 199 2.34 -5.60 12.41
CA GLN A 199 3.66 -6.16 12.08
C GLN A 199 3.89 -7.59 12.63
N ALA A 200 2.86 -8.26 13.14
CA ALA A 200 2.94 -9.54 13.81
C ALA A 200 1.93 -10.57 13.26
N GLU A 201 0.67 -10.20 13.21
CA GLU A 201 -0.39 -11.10 12.75
C GLU A 201 -0.40 -11.20 11.24
N VAL A 202 -0.48 -12.43 10.72
CA VAL A 202 -0.43 -12.67 9.27
C VAL A 202 -1.48 -13.71 8.89
N MET A 203 -2.32 -13.34 7.93
CA MET A 203 -3.22 -14.23 7.21
C MET A 203 -2.78 -14.31 5.74
N ILE A 204 -2.58 -15.51 5.23
CA ILE A 204 -2.17 -15.73 3.83
C ILE A 204 -3.32 -16.39 3.09
N LEU A 205 -3.76 -15.72 2.03
CA LEU A 205 -4.89 -16.14 1.20
C LEU A 205 -4.43 -16.47 -0.23
N ARG A 206 -5.03 -17.49 -0.82
CA ARG A 206 -4.90 -17.76 -2.26
C ARG A 206 -5.83 -16.83 -3.02
N TYR A 207 -5.29 -16.14 -4.02
CA TYR A 207 -6.05 -15.23 -4.87
C TYR A 207 -6.27 -15.85 -6.25
N SER A 208 -7.52 -15.87 -6.70
CA SER A 208 -7.87 -16.31 -8.05
C SER A 208 -7.94 -15.12 -9.00
N GLN A 209 -7.00 -15.05 -9.93
CA GLN A 209 -7.04 -14.03 -11.00
C GLN A 209 -8.26 -14.18 -11.91
N ALA A 210 -8.78 -15.39 -12.06
CA ALA A 210 -9.92 -15.67 -12.92
C ALA A 210 -11.24 -15.12 -12.37
N SER A 211 -11.47 -15.30 -11.05
CA SER A 211 -12.66 -14.75 -10.37
C SER A 211 -12.46 -13.36 -9.80
N GLY A 212 -11.21 -12.91 -9.62
CA GLY A 212 -10.89 -11.65 -8.94
C GLY A 212 -11.18 -11.67 -7.45
N ALA A 213 -11.21 -12.85 -6.81
CA ALA A 213 -11.58 -13.04 -5.41
C ALA A 213 -10.63 -14.02 -4.70
N TYR A 214 -10.68 -14.04 -3.37
CA TYR A 214 -9.94 -14.99 -2.56
C TYR A 214 -10.62 -16.35 -2.50
N LEU A 215 -9.81 -17.41 -2.56
CA LEU A 215 -10.31 -18.77 -2.37
C LEU A 215 -10.59 -19.04 -0.89
N PRO A 216 -11.56 -19.92 -0.55
CA PRO A 216 -11.80 -20.33 0.82
C PRO A 216 -10.56 -20.94 1.50
N GLY A 217 -10.46 -20.73 2.81
CA GLY A 217 -9.34 -21.20 3.62
C GLY A 217 -8.19 -20.20 3.73
N VAL A 218 -7.27 -20.54 4.62
CA VAL A 218 -6.05 -19.77 4.93
C VAL A 218 -4.86 -20.70 4.78
N LEU A 219 -3.81 -20.28 4.14
CA LEU A 219 -2.57 -21.06 4.05
C LEU A 219 -1.90 -21.13 5.43
N SER A 220 -1.76 -22.34 5.96
CA SER A 220 -1.11 -22.58 7.25
C SER A 220 0.40 -22.30 7.19
N LYS A 221 0.97 -21.85 8.31
CA LYS A 221 2.43 -21.66 8.44
C LYS A 221 3.22 -22.98 8.37
N GLU A 222 2.57 -24.10 8.61
CA GLU A 222 3.14 -25.45 8.53
C GLU A 222 3.06 -26.04 7.12
N GLU A 223 2.30 -25.41 6.23
CA GLU A 223 1.99 -25.91 4.89
C GLU A 223 2.84 -25.21 3.82
N GLY A 224 3.64 -25.97 3.09
CA GLY A 224 4.39 -25.50 1.94
C GLY A 224 5.19 -24.21 2.22
N TRP A 225 4.86 -23.15 1.52
CA TRP A 225 5.53 -21.84 1.62
C TRP A 225 5.06 -20.97 2.79
N GLY A 226 4.05 -21.41 3.56
CA GLY A 226 3.35 -20.57 4.54
C GLY A 226 4.26 -19.87 5.54
N ARG A 227 5.24 -20.58 6.12
CA ARG A 227 6.22 -20.00 7.08
C ARG A 227 7.07 -18.93 6.44
N GLN A 228 7.64 -19.22 5.26
CA GLN A 228 8.49 -18.27 4.54
C GLN A 228 7.71 -17.01 4.16
N LEU A 229 6.52 -17.16 3.57
CA LEU A 229 5.68 -16.04 3.15
C LEU A 229 5.28 -15.16 4.34
N ALA A 230 4.91 -15.77 5.47
CA ALA A 230 4.57 -15.02 6.67
C ALA A 230 5.75 -14.22 7.21
N GLU A 231 6.95 -14.79 7.22
CA GLU A 231 8.15 -14.09 7.70
C GLU A 231 8.57 -12.98 6.73
N ASP A 232 8.58 -13.24 5.43
CA ASP A 232 8.93 -12.24 4.43
C ASP A 232 7.93 -11.07 4.41
N ALA A 233 6.63 -11.35 4.55
CA ALA A 233 5.60 -10.32 4.67
C ALA A 233 5.78 -9.45 5.92
N ARG A 234 6.15 -10.06 7.08
CA ARG A 234 6.47 -9.30 8.29
C ARG A 234 7.71 -8.43 8.12
N ARG A 235 8.79 -8.96 7.53
CA ARG A 235 10.03 -8.21 7.28
C ARG A 235 9.76 -6.98 6.42
N ILE A 236 9.00 -7.16 5.34
CA ILE A 236 8.59 -6.07 4.45
C ILE A 236 7.76 -5.04 5.23
N THR A 237 6.72 -5.49 5.94
CA THR A 237 5.80 -4.60 6.67
C THR A 237 6.50 -3.80 7.76
N ARG A 238 7.46 -4.41 8.49
CA ARG A 238 8.29 -3.74 9.49
C ARG A 238 9.18 -2.66 8.89
N LEU A 239 9.74 -2.90 7.70
CA LEU A 239 10.57 -1.91 7.02
C LEU A 239 9.78 -0.65 6.65
N TYR A 240 8.52 -0.82 6.21
CA TYR A 240 7.61 0.29 5.97
C TYR A 240 7.02 0.90 7.26
N ARG A 241 7.20 0.24 8.42
CA ARG A 241 6.58 0.62 9.70
C ARG A 241 5.06 0.76 9.56
N TYR A 242 4.43 -0.13 8.82
CA TYR A 242 2.99 -0.15 8.65
C TYR A 242 2.32 -1.02 9.70
N ASP A 243 1.17 -0.58 10.20
CA ASP A 243 0.29 -1.39 11.05
C ASP A 243 -0.70 -2.23 10.25
N MET A 244 -0.93 -1.86 8.98
CA MET A 244 -1.67 -2.67 8.01
C MET A 244 -0.89 -2.71 6.69
N ASN A 245 -0.70 -3.90 6.15
CA ASN A 245 -0.12 -4.08 4.83
C ASN A 245 -0.67 -5.35 4.18
N MET A 246 -0.75 -5.36 2.86
CA MET A 246 -0.94 -6.58 2.10
C MET A 246 0.23 -6.72 1.12
N VAL A 247 0.91 -7.87 1.20
CA VAL A 247 2.03 -8.24 0.34
C VAL A 247 1.57 -9.29 -0.66
N GLU A 248 1.79 -9.03 -1.94
CA GLU A 248 1.44 -9.97 -3.00
C GLU A 248 2.65 -10.83 -3.37
N PHE A 249 2.46 -12.13 -3.36
CA PHE A 249 3.44 -13.13 -3.77
C PHE A 249 2.95 -13.94 -4.94
N VAL A 250 3.91 -14.40 -5.75
CA VAL A 250 3.69 -15.42 -6.78
C VAL A 250 4.73 -16.51 -6.58
N VAL A 251 4.26 -17.76 -6.54
CA VAL A 251 5.14 -18.92 -6.45
C VAL A 251 5.27 -19.56 -7.84
N LYS A 252 6.50 -19.74 -8.33
CA LYS A 252 6.79 -20.41 -9.59
C LYS A 252 7.87 -21.49 -9.37
N GLY A 253 7.47 -22.75 -9.40
CA GLY A 253 8.36 -23.85 -9.05
C GLY A 253 8.84 -23.74 -7.59
N ASN A 254 10.14 -23.63 -7.40
CA ASN A 254 10.75 -23.46 -6.07
C ASN A 254 11.03 -21.99 -5.73
N ASP A 255 10.59 -21.05 -6.53
CA ASP A 255 10.87 -19.64 -6.36
C ASP A 255 9.64 -18.88 -5.89
N VAL A 256 9.82 -18.03 -4.88
CA VAL A 256 8.83 -17.08 -4.39
C VAL A 256 9.23 -15.68 -4.88
N TYR A 257 8.32 -15.02 -5.57
CA TYR A 257 8.48 -13.65 -6.03
C TYR A 257 7.54 -12.73 -5.28
N VAL A 258 8.04 -11.60 -4.82
CA VAL A 258 7.21 -10.52 -4.27
C VAL A 258 6.81 -9.60 -5.42
N ILE A 259 5.53 -9.53 -5.71
CA ILE A 259 4.98 -8.71 -6.81
C ILE A 259 4.66 -7.30 -6.33
N THR A 260 4.09 -7.20 -5.12
CA THR A 260 3.75 -5.93 -4.47
C THR A 260 4.23 -5.99 -3.02
N ALA A 261 5.15 -5.08 -2.65
CA ALA A 261 5.67 -5.00 -1.28
C ALA A 261 4.73 -4.25 -0.35
N SER A 262 3.98 -3.30 -0.87
CA SER A 262 3.18 -2.34 -0.09
C SER A 262 1.81 -2.15 -0.71
N ASN A 263 0.79 -2.52 0.05
CA ASN A 263 -0.60 -2.11 -0.12
C ASN A 263 -1.20 -1.87 1.27
N PRO A 264 -1.09 -0.64 1.80
CA PRO A 264 -1.52 -0.31 3.16
C PRO A 264 -3.04 -0.13 3.31
N ALA A 265 -3.78 -0.10 2.20
CA ALA A 265 -5.24 -0.06 2.18
C ALA A 265 -5.80 -1.11 1.20
N PRO A 266 -5.57 -2.41 1.48
CA PRO A 266 -6.06 -3.48 0.61
C PRO A 266 -7.60 -3.52 0.62
N ASP A 267 -8.18 -3.96 -0.50
CA ASP A 267 -9.62 -4.17 -0.58
C ASP A 267 -10.03 -5.29 0.40
N ILE A 268 -10.85 -4.93 1.38
CA ILE A 268 -11.45 -5.84 2.36
C ILE A 268 -12.96 -5.76 2.16
N ASP A 269 -13.49 -6.71 1.43
CA ASP A 269 -14.88 -6.71 0.96
C ASP A 269 -15.48 -8.11 1.07
N ARG A 270 -16.74 -8.20 1.49
CA ARG A 270 -17.48 -9.46 1.61
C ARG A 270 -17.73 -10.16 0.27
N GLN A 271 -17.63 -9.42 -0.84
CA GLN A 271 -17.71 -9.99 -2.18
C GLN A 271 -16.39 -10.65 -2.62
N LEU A 272 -15.27 -10.25 -2.03
CA LEU A 272 -13.94 -10.76 -2.37
C LEU A 272 -13.47 -11.86 -1.40
N MET A 273 -13.99 -11.88 -0.18
CA MET A 273 -13.54 -12.71 0.95
C MET A 273 -14.66 -13.57 1.50
N THR A 274 -14.29 -14.72 2.11
CA THR A 274 -15.23 -15.44 2.97
C THR A 274 -15.53 -14.64 4.24
N ALA A 275 -16.62 -14.94 4.93
CA ALA A 275 -16.96 -14.29 6.19
C ALA A 275 -15.83 -14.38 7.22
N GLU A 276 -15.19 -15.55 7.35
CA GLU A 276 -14.07 -15.79 8.26
C GLU A 276 -12.85 -14.90 7.92
N GLN A 277 -12.49 -14.81 6.64
CA GLN A 277 -11.38 -13.98 6.18
C GLN A 277 -11.66 -12.49 6.41
N PHE A 278 -12.87 -12.05 6.10
CA PHE A 278 -13.30 -10.66 6.33
C PHE A 278 -13.30 -10.33 7.83
N ASP A 279 -13.90 -11.18 8.65
CA ASP A 279 -14.00 -10.97 10.09
C ASP A 279 -12.62 -10.95 10.76
N TRP A 280 -11.67 -11.78 10.28
CA TRP A 280 -10.28 -11.73 10.75
C TRP A 280 -9.66 -10.34 10.50
N CYS A 281 -9.81 -9.80 9.29
CA CYS A 281 -9.29 -8.46 8.97
C CYS A 281 -9.92 -7.39 9.87
N VAL A 282 -11.23 -7.44 10.09
CA VAL A 282 -11.96 -6.50 10.95
C VAL A 282 -11.44 -6.57 12.39
N GLN A 283 -11.37 -7.78 12.96
CA GLN A 283 -10.98 -7.97 14.36
C GLN A 283 -9.52 -7.57 14.61
N GLN A 284 -8.59 -7.97 13.74
CA GLN A 284 -7.18 -7.61 13.90
C GLN A 284 -6.97 -6.10 13.77
N MET A 285 -7.62 -5.45 12.81
CA MET A 285 -7.53 -4.00 12.65
C MET A 285 -8.16 -3.24 13.81
N ALA A 286 -9.29 -3.70 14.34
CA ALA A 286 -9.91 -3.10 15.53
C ALA A 286 -8.99 -3.25 16.76
N ALA A 287 -8.41 -4.44 16.96
CA ALA A 287 -7.51 -4.70 18.07
C ALA A 287 -6.26 -3.81 18.03
N ILE A 288 -5.58 -3.71 16.88
CA ILE A 288 -4.38 -2.86 16.75
C ILE A 288 -4.71 -1.37 16.92
N ALA A 289 -5.84 -0.90 16.36
CA ALA A 289 -6.24 0.49 16.50
C ALA A 289 -6.56 0.85 17.98
N ILE A 290 -7.24 -0.02 18.71
CA ILE A 290 -7.48 0.13 20.15
C ILE A 290 -6.15 0.12 20.93
N GLU A 291 -5.25 -0.81 20.59
CA GLU A 291 -3.92 -0.86 21.21
C GLU A 291 -3.16 0.45 21.00
N ARG A 292 -3.22 1.05 19.81
CA ARG A 292 -2.57 2.34 19.51
C ARG A 292 -3.19 3.51 20.27
N VAL A 293 -4.48 3.45 20.62
CA VAL A 293 -5.09 4.42 21.54
C VAL A 293 -4.54 4.25 22.96
N GLN A 294 -4.48 3.02 23.46
CA GLN A 294 -4.05 2.71 24.84
C GLN A 294 -2.54 2.81 25.03
N ARG A 295 -1.77 2.52 23.97
CA ARG A 295 -0.29 2.54 23.94
C ARG A 295 0.19 3.26 22.68
N PRO A 296 0.16 4.61 22.68
CA PRO A 296 0.57 5.39 21.52
C PRO A 296 2.02 5.09 21.13
N LEU A 297 2.26 4.98 19.83
CA LEU A 297 3.63 4.94 19.31
C LEU A 297 4.25 6.34 19.38
N PRO A 298 5.60 6.43 19.44
CA PRO A 298 6.26 7.71 19.27
C PRO A 298 5.77 8.42 18.00
N PRO A 299 5.54 9.74 18.04
CA PRO A 299 5.05 10.49 16.89
C PRO A 299 5.92 10.23 15.66
N ILE A 300 5.29 9.90 14.54
CA ILE A 300 5.96 9.77 13.27
C ILE A 300 6.04 11.17 12.67
N THR A 301 7.25 11.74 12.64
CA THR A 301 7.49 13.00 11.95
C THR A 301 8.60 12.83 10.91
N PRO A 302 8.60 13.61 9.81
CA PRO A 302 9.71 13.61 8.86
C PRO A 302 10.96 14.34 9.42
N PHE A 303 10.81 14.97 10.59
CA PHE A 303 11.88 15.73 11.21
C PHE A 303 12.58 14.84 12.24
N THR A 304 13.90 14.76 12.18
CA THR A 304 14.70 14.17 13.25
C THR A 304 14.55 15.04 14.49
N SER A 305 14.30 14.41 15.63
CA SER A 305 14.23 15.07 16.95
C SER A 305 15.64 15.45 17.45
N SER A 306 16.40 16.21 16.70
CA SER A 306 17.46 17.00 17.30
C SER A 306 16.78 18.22 17.89
N PRO A 307 16.91 18.50 19.20
CA PRO A 307 16.49 19.79 19.72
C PRO A 307 17.23 20.85 18.92
N VAL A 308 16.49 21.77 18.35
CA VAL A 308 17.08 23.04 17.90
C VAL A 308 17.36 23.76 19.22
N ASP A 309 18.64 23.75 19.66
CA ASP A 309 19.11 24.54 20.76
C ASP A 309 18.92 26.03 20.48
#